data_8ebba83c58d5e4e9f67c416024a91653
#
_entry.id   8ebba83c58d5e4e9f67c416024a91653
#
_cell.length_a   1.000
_cell.length_b   1.000
_cell.length_c   1.000
_cell.angle_alpha   90.00
_cell.angle_beta   90.00
_cell.angle_gamma   90.00
#
_symmetry.space_group_name_H-M   'P 1'
#
loop_
_entity.id
_entity.type
_entity.pdbx_description
1 polymer ?
#
loop_
_entity_poly.entity_id
_entity_poly.type
_entity_poly.pdbx_seq_one_letter_code
_entity_poly.pdbx_strand_id
1 'polypeptide(L)'
;MAYRDLREYLKRLEVKGLLCHVQAEVDKDWELSAVCRHTFRSIPQERRPALMFDKIKGSTIPLVVGILGGSREIYATALDTTIDGIWDVWERSKTPIAPRIVESGPCQEVVYMGEDADLEMFPTPIWTVGQDPGPYHTSPFVITRDPETGVPNMGTYRVQVKTAKRAGIMIGPNRHMNFHIDKNEAAGKDTEVAIVLGTDPVVGLTSVSPFPYGVDELSAAGGIRGEAVDVVKCKTVDLLVPATAEIVIEGKIRCGVREAEGPFGEYAGYMGTGGNNPLFEVTCITHRKDPIYQAFLSQMPPSESSCIKSLGREMEIRRHLRNHLALPIRDVHLTESSGAAGRLIISLKKQNRFQPLKAILGAWSLGFAIGKTTIVVDDDIDIRDSFWVEWALAFRMQPAEDIHIQKNTDPITLDPSQPLRDGKSVSPYQQVSSRVGIDATRKHPYPALAVPPTKDLNKVAEQWEHYGIKGVKLP
;
A
#
# COMPACT_ATOMS: atom_id res chain seq x y z
N MET A 1 0.31 -6.21 -21.57
CA MET A 1 -0.17 -7.59 -21.32
C MET A 1 -0.02 -7.89 -19.84
N ALA A 2 -0.98 -8.57 -19.24
CA ALA A 2 -0.87 -8.95 -17.83
C ALA A 2 0.29 -9.95 -17.61
N TYR A 3 0.94 -9.86 -16.46
CA TYR A 3 1.92 -10.86 -16.06
C TYR A 3 1.23 -12.15 -15.67
N ARG A 4 1.83 -13.29 -16.01
CA ARG A 4 1.27 -14.59 -15.62
C ARG A 4 1.38 -14.82 -14.12
N ASP A 5 2.49 -14.39 -13.52
CA ASP A 5 2.84 -14.62 -12.13
C ASP A 5 3.88 -13.62 -11.61
N LEU A 6 4.26 -13.76 -10.33
CA LEU A 6 5.33 -12.98 -9.70
C LEU A 6 6.66 -13.09 -10.46
N ARG A 7 7.03 -14.28 -10.93
CA ARG A 7 8.35 -14.53 -11.53
C ARG A 7 8.52 -13.82 -12.86
N GLU A 8 7.48 -13.77 -13.68
CA GLU A 8 7.50 -12.99 -14.93
C GLU A 8 7.60 -11.49 -14.63
N TYR A 9 6.90 -11.01 -13.61
CA TYR A 9 7.00 -9.64 -13.16
C TYR A 9 8.40 -9.28 -12.66
N LEU A 10 9.03 -10.13 -11.83
CA LEU A 10 10.39 -9.91 -11.35
C LEU A 10 11.40 -9.82 -12.49
N LYS A 11 11.31 -10.71 -13.48
CA LYS A 11 12.14 -10.60 -14.71
C LYS A 11 11.94 -9.27 -15.43
N ARG A 12 10.72 -8.74 -15.44
CA ARG A 12 10.46 -7.45 -16.06
C ARG A 12 11.12 -6.31 -15.29
N LEU A 13 11.09 -6.38 -13.95
CA LEU A 13 11.79 -5.42 -13.08
C LEU A 13 13.31 -5.48 -13.29
N GLU A 14 13.90 -6.68 -13.42
CA GLU A 14 15.31 -6.86 -13.72
C GLU A 14 15.69 -6.20 -15.05
N VAL A 15 14.95 -6.49 -16.13
CA VAL A 15 15.20 -5.90 -17.47
C VAL A 15 15.15 -4.38 -17.44
N LYS A 16 14.31 -3.80 -16.57
CA LYS A 16 14.20 -2.34 -16.38
C LYS A 16 15.23 -1.77 -15.39
N GLY A 17 16.06 -2.60 -14.75
CA GLY A 17 16.99 -2.15 -13.72
C GLY A 17 16.29 -1.69 -12.42
N LEU A 18 15.06 -2.17 -12.19
CA LEU A 18 14.24 -1.85 -11.04
C LEU A 18 14.29 -2.91 -9.93
N LEU A 19 15.05 -3.99 -10.10
CA LEU A 19 15.31 -5.02 -9.10
C LEU A 19 16.81 -5.09 -8.80
N CYS A 20 17.16 -5.03 -7.53
CA CYS A 20 18.53 -5.16 -7.05
C CYS A 20 18.67 -6.46 -6.27
N HIS A 21 19.64 -7.31 -6.65
CA HIS A 21 19.98 -8.54 -5.95
C HIS A 21 20.96 -8.27 -4.81
N VAL A 22 20.56 -8.59 -3.59
CA VAL A 22 21.42 -8.60 -2.39
C VAL A 22 22.06 -9.96 -2.30
N GLN A 23 23.34 -10.06 -2.72
CA GLN A 23 24.07 -11.33 -2.82
C GLN A 23 24.67 -11.80 -1.49
N ALA A 24 24.82 -10.89 -0.52
CA ALA A 24 25.26 -11.23 0.83
C ALA A 24 24.24 -12.12 1.52
N GLU A 25 24.69 -13.05 2.36
CA GLU A 25 23.81 -13.75 3.28
C GLU A 25 23.32 -12.76 4.33
N VAL A 26 21.98 -12.67 4.52
CA VAL A 26 21.33 -11.66 5.36
C VAL A 26 20.52 -12.33 6.46
N ASP A 27 20.65 -11.85 7.69
CA ASP A 27 19.84 -12.28 8.82
C ASP A 27 18.45 -11.61 8.75
N LYS A 28 17.40 -12.47 8.66
CA LYS A 28 16.00 -12.00 8.54
C LYS A 28 15.49 -11.28 9.80
N ASP A 29 16.08 -11.53 10.94
CA ASP A 29 15.56 -11.08 12.24
C ASP A 29 16.02 -9.65 12.60
N TRP A 30 16.97 -9.07 11.86
CA TRP A 30 17.42 -7.68 12.08
C TRP A 30 18.01 -7.00 10.85
N GLU A 31 18.85 -7.70 10.07
CA GLU A 31 19.65 -7.08 9.02
C GLU A 31 18.82 -6.76 7.79
N LEU A 32 17.93 -7.68 7.39
CA LEU A 32 17.02 -7.50 6.26
C LEU A 32 16.21 -6.20 6.38
N SER A 33 15.60 -5.99 7.53
CA SER A 33 14.81 -4.79 7.82
C SER A 33 15.67 -3.51 7.75
N ALA A 34 16.89 -3.55 8.28
CA ALA A 34 17.83 -2.43 8.24
C ALA A 34 18.27 -2.08 6.81
N VAL A 35 18.57 -3.08 5.96
CA VAL A 35 18.90 -2.88 4.54
C VAL A 35 17.72 -2.24 3.81
N CYS A 36 16.53 -2.77 3.99
CA CYS A 36 15.31 -2.19 3.41
C CYS A 36 15.11 -0.74 3.86
N ARG A 37 15.25 -0.47 5.16
CA ARG A 37 15.11 0.87 5.73
C ARG A 37 16.09 1.86 5.12
N HIS A 38 17.38 1.50 5.02
CA HIS A 38 18.38 2.36 4.40
C HIS A 38 18.08 2.60 2.92
N THR A 39 17.68 1.59 2.17
CA THR A 39 17.31 1.72 0.76
C THR A 39 16.14 2.69 0.58
N PHE A 40 15.06 2.51 1.34
CA PHE A 40 13.87 3.36 1.22
C PHE A 40 14.14 4.80 1.67
N ARG A 41 15.00 5.02 2.66
CA ARG A 41 15.29 6.36 3.19
C ARG A 41 16.33 7.13 2.37
N SER A 42 17.33 6.45 1.83
CA SER A 42 18.50 7.09 1.22
C SER A 42 18.41 7.19 -0.31
N ILE A 43 17.60 6.33 -0.95
CA ILE A 43 17.42 6.39 -2.39
C ILE A 43 16.12 7.13 -2.70
N PRO A 44 16.16 8.22 -3.49
CA PRO A 44 14.97 8.92 -3.94
C PRO A 44 13.98 7.97 -4.64
N GLN A 45 12.69 8.26 -4.51
CA GLN A 45 11.62 7.38 -5.01
C GLN A 45 11.77 7.04 -6.49
N GLU A 46 12.19 8.00 -7.31
CA GLU A 46 12.33 7.86 -8.78
C GLU A 46 13.41 6.84 -9.18
N ARG A 47 14.32 6.51 -8.26
CA ARG A 47 15.45 5.60 -8.50
C ARG A 47 15.50 4.41 -7.56
N ARG A 48 14.50 4.30 -6.67
CA ARG A 48 14.46 3.26 -5.65
C ARG A 48 14.11 1.91 -6.28
N PRO A 49 15.01 0.92 -6.21
CA PRO A 49 14.73 -0.43 -6.69
C PRO A 49 13.93 -1.23 -5.67
N ALA A 50 13.29 -2.29 -6.12
CA ALA A 50 12.93 -3.43 -5.30
C ALA A 50 14.22 -4.22 -4.93
N LEU A 51 14.16 -4.99 -3.84
CA LEU A 51 15.27 -5.77 -3.33
C LEU A 51 14.93 -7.27 -3.37
N MET A 52 15.78 -8.08 -3.98
CA MET A 52 15.76 -9.53 -3.90
C MET A 52 16.91 -9.97 -3.01
N PHE A 53 16.60 -10.58 -1.89
CA PHE A 53 17.57 -11.22 -0.99
C PHE A 53 17.72 -12.67 -1.41
N ASP A 54 18.81 -12.97 -2.13
CA ASP A 54 19.05 -14.30 -2.70
C ASP A 54 19.41 -15.33 -1.64
N LYS A 55 19.99 -14.88 -0.51
CA LYS A 55 20.48 -15.74 0.57
C LYS A 55 19.98 -15.23 1.92
N ILE A 56 19.10 -15.98 2.53
CA ILE A 56 18.61 -15.72 3.88
C ILE A 56 19.23 -16.74 4.83
N LYS A 57 19.86 -16.28 5.90
CA LYS A 57 20.47 -17.14 6.92
C LYS A 57 19.45 -18.13 7.47
N GLY A 58 19.76 -19.41 7.36
CA GLY A 58 18.90 -20.48 7.86
C GLY A 58 17.70 -20.84 6.94
N SER A 59 17.64 -20.29 5.71
CA SER A 59 16.59 -20.63 4.74
C SER A 59 17.15 -20.74 3.33
N THR A 60 16.54 -21.62 2.54
CA THR A 60 16.81 -21.73 1.09
C THR A 60 15.84 -20.91 0.25
N ILE A 61 14.84 -20.31 0.87
CA ILE A 61 13.78 -19.53 0.20
C ILE A 61 14.25 -18.07 0.07
N PRO A 62 14.40 -17.54 -1.14
CA PRO A 62 14.72 -16.12 -1.35
C PRO A 62 13.55 -15.23 -0.98
N LEU A 63 13.86 -13.96 -0.63
CA LEU A 63 12.86 -13.02 -0.17
C LEU A 63 12.92 -11.71 -0.98
N VAL A 64 11.74 -11.18 -1.35
CA VAL A 64 11.63 -9.95 -2.14
C VAL A 64 10.82 -8.88 -1.41
N VAL A 65 11.30 -7.62 -1.47
CA VAL A 65 10.66 -6.43 -0.88
C VAL A 65 10.69 -5.27 -1.88
N GLY A 66 9.70 -4.40 -1.85
CA GLY A 66 9.68 -3.19 -2.66
C GLY A 66 9.05 -3.34 -4.04
N ILE A 67 8.54 -4.51 -4.37
CA ILE A 67 8.05 -4.82 -5.72
C ILE A 67 6.71 -4.17 -6.08
N LEU A 68 5.95 -3.67 -5.12
CA LEU A 68 4.68 -3.00 -5.38
C LEU A 68 4.71 -1.51 -5.02
N GLY A 69 5.44 -1.14 -3.97
CA GLY A 69 5.48 0.21 -3.43
C GLY A 69 6.85 0.87 -3.42
N GLY A 70 7.86 0.33 -4.11
CA GLY A 70 9.21 0.87 -4.12
C GLY A 70 9.32 2.23 -4.81
N SER A 71 8.70 2.37 -5.99
CA SER A 71 8.70 3.59 -6.79
C SER A 71 7.50 3.67 -7.74
N ARG A 72 7.25 4.84 -8.34
CA ARG A 72 6.19 4.99 -9.36
C ARG A 72 6.50 4.21 -10.64
N GLU A 73 7.77 4.02 -10.99
CA GLU A 73 8.17 3.16 -12.10
C GLU A 73 7.85 1.68 -11.81
N ILE A 74 8.01 1.26 -10.56
CA ILE A 74 7.56 -0.08 -10.11
C ILE A 74 6.04 -0.19 -10.22
N TYR A 75 5.27 0.82 -9.78
CA TYR A 75 3.81 0.84 -9.98
C TYR A 75 3.41 0.76 -11.46
N ALA A 76 4.03 1.60 -12.29
CA ALA A 76 3.75 1.62 -13.72
C ALA A 76 4.09 0.27 -14.36
N THR A 77 5.23 -0.31 -13.97
CA THR A 77 5.64 -1.64 -14.43
C THR A 77 4.68 -2.72 -13.97
N ALA A 78 4.21 -2.68 -12.71
CA ALA A 78 3.21 -3.62 -12.18
C ALA A 78 1.90 -3.60 -12.99
N LEU A 79 1.52 -2.45 -13.51
CA LEU A 79 0.33 -2.25 -14.34
C LEU A 79 0.61 -2.40 -15.86
N ASP A 80 1.82 -2.78 -16.25
CA ASP A 80 2.30 -2.85 -17.65
C ASP A 80 2.00 -1.56 -18.42
N THR A 81 2.34 -0.41 -17.85
CA THR A 81 2.07 0.91 -18.41
C THR A 81 3.22 1.89 -18.13
N THR A 82 3.07 3.14 -18.54
CA THR A 82 3.92 4.27 -18.16
C THR A 82 3.38 4.97 -16.91
N ILE A 83 4.19 5.82 -16.28
CA ILE A 83 3.75 6.64 -15.12
C ILE A 83 2.48 7.43 -15.47
N ASP A 84 2.41 8.04 -16.64
CA ASP A 84 1.26 8.82 -17.10
C ASP A 84 0.02 7.94 -17.36
N GLY A 85 0.24 6.69 -17.75
CA GLY A 85 -0.83 5.72 -18.03
C GLY A 85 -1.40 5.01 -16.81
N ILE A 86 -0.80 5.18 -15.62
CA ILE A 86 -1.27 4.53 -14.38
C ILE A 86 -2.78 4.76 -14.15
N TRP A 87 -3.22 6.00 -14.33
CA TRP A 87 -4.61 6.40 -14.12
C TRP A 87 -5.59 5.65 -15.01
N ASP A 88 -5.30 5.58 -16.29
CA ASP A 88 -6.20 4.98 -17.29
C ASP A 88 -6.30 3.46 -17.12
N VAL A 89 -5.17 2.83 -16.77
CA VAL A 89 -5.16 1.38 -16.51
C VAL A 89 -5.96 1.05 -15.24
N TRP A 90 -5.79 1.83 -14.17
CA TRP A 90 -6.50 1.61 -12.91
C TRP A 90 -8.02 1.75 -13.05
N GLU A 91 -8.50 2.69 -13.87
CA GLU A 91 -9.94 2.87 -14.12
C GLU A 91 -10.63 1.62 -14.69
N ARG A 92 -9.88 0.69 -15.27
CA ARG A 92 -10.41 -0.59 -15.77
C ARG A 92 -10.94 -1.48 -14.64
N SER A 93 -10.55 -1.24 -13.38
CA SER A 93 -11.11 -1.94 -12.21
C SER A 93 -12.64 -1.81 -12.11
N LYS A 94 -13.23 -0.81 -12.74
CA LYS A 94 -14.69 -0.58 -12.82
C LYS A 94 -15.40 -1.51 -13.79
N THR A 95 -14.67 -2.22 -14.63
CA THR A 95 -15.19 -3.24 -15.53
C THR A 95 -14.60 -4.58 -15.09
N PRO A 96 -15.10 -5.16 -13.98
CA PRO A 96 -14.51 -6.36 -13.39
C PRO A 96 -14.64 -7.56 -14.34
N ILE A 97 -13.64 -8.43 -14.33
CA ILE A 97 -13.64 -9.71 -15.03
C ILE A 97 -13.55 -10.82 -13.97
N ALA A 98 -14.58 -11.63 -13.87
CA ALA A 98 -14.65 -12.69 -12.88
C ALA A 98 -13.46 -13.68 -12.99
N PRO A 99 -12.93 -14.18 -11.87
CA PRO A 99 -11.86 -15.16 -11.87
C PRO A 99 -12.26 -16.43 -12.62
N ARG A 100 -11.28 -17.10 -13.24
CA ARG A 100 -11.46 -18.37 -13.92
C ARG A 100 -10.99 -19.52 -13.01
N ILE A 101 -11.89 -20.44 -12.68
CA ILE A 101 -11.53 -21.61 -11.90
C ILE A 101 -10.80 -22.60 -12.80
N VAL A 102 -9.60 -23.03 -12.37
CA VAL A 102 -8.79 -24.06 -13.03
C VAL A 102 -8.63 -25.27 -12.10
N GLU A 103 -8.38 -26.44 -12.68
CA GLU A 103 -8.30 -27.70 -11.92
C GLU A 103 -7.06 -27.79 -11.02
N SER A 104 -5.95 -27.20 -11.46
CA SER A 104 -4.66 -27.19 -10.74
C SER A 104 -3.87 -25.93 -11.02
N GLY A 105 -2.92 -25.61 -10.16
CA GLY A 105 -2.02 -24.47 -10.32
C GLY A 105 -0.68 -24.69 -9.65
N PRO A 106 0.37 -23.96 -10.08
CA PRO A 106 1.70 -24.11 -9.51
C PRO A 106 1.76 -23.83 -8.00
N CYS A 107 0.83 -23.06 -7.44
CA CYS A 107 0.75 -22.84 -5.99
C CYS A 107 0.48 -24.12 -5.17
N GLN A 108 0.16 -25.25 -5.82
CA GLN A 108 -0.15 -26.53 -5.20
C GLN A 108 0.84 -27.64 -5.59
N GLU A 109 2.03 -27.30 -6.09
CA GLU A 109 3.08 -28.27 -6.44
C GLU A 109 3.63 -29.01 -5.21
N VAL A 110 3.70 -28.34 -4.06
CA VAL A 110 4.09 -28.92 -2.77
C VAL A 110 2.94 -28.71 -1.79
N VAL A 111 2.62 -29.72 -0.99
CA VAL A 111 1.47 -29.72 -0.08
C VAL A 111 1.89 -30.27 1.28
N TYR A 112 1.68 -29.47 2.33
CA TYR A 112 1.83 -29.87 3.73
C TYR A 112 0.48 -29.79 4.43
N MET A 113 0.03 -30.87 5.03
CA MET A 113 -1.31 -30.94 5.67
C MET A 113 -1.21 -31.29 7.15
N GLY A 114 -2.16 -30.76 7.92
CA GLY A 114 -2.28 -31.08 9.34
C GLY A 114 -0.97 -30.82 10.10
N GLU A 115 -0.39 -31.85 10.68
CA GLU A 115 0.82 -31.72 11.50
C GLU A 115 2.07 -31.32 10.71
N ASP A 116 2.11 -31.56 9.40
CA ASP A 116 3.24 -31.18 8.56
C ASP A 116 3.18 -29.69 8.11
N ALA A 117 2.04 -29.01 8.27
CA ALA A 117 1.88 -27.61 7.93
C ALA A 117 2.52 -26.73 9.02
N ASP A 118 3.68 -26.14 8.75
CA ASP A 118 4.51 -25.39 9.69
C ASP A 118 4.73 -23.96 9.22
N LEU A 119 4.24 -22.96 9.95
CA LEU A 119 4.43 -21.54 9.61
C LEU A 119 5.90 -21.08 9.75
N GLU A 120 6.69 -21.75 10.58
CA GLU A 120 8.09 -21.40 10.85
C GLU A 120 9.04 -21.86 9.73
N MET A 121 8.54 -22.63 8.73
CA MET A 121 9.34 -23.04 7.57
C MET A 121 9.74 -21.88 6.65
N PHE A 122 9.08 -20.72 6.75
CA PHE A 122 9.34 -19.56 5.91
C PHE A 122 10.32 -18.57 6.56
N PRO A 123 11.10 -17.84 5.76
CA PRO A 123 11.99 -16.79 6.25
C PRO A 123 11.24 -15.53 6.67
N THR A 124 10.27 -15.65 7.56
CA THR A 124 9.42 -14.55 8.01
C THR A 124 10.23 -13.57 8.86
N PRO A 125 10.33 -12.27 8.47
CA PRO A 125 11.20 -11.33 9.16
C PRO A 125 10.63 -10.81 10.48
N ILE A 126 11.54 -10.38 11.38
CA ILE A 126 11.27 -9.40 12.45
C ILE A 126 11.59 -8.02 11.88
N TRP A 127 10.63 -7.10 11.87
CA TRP A 127 10.77 -5.81 11.20
C TRP A 127 11.34 -4.72 12.10
N THR A 128 10.99 -4.71 13.39
CA THR A 128 11.46 -3.73 14.37
C THR A 128 12.01 -4.47 15.58
N VAL A 129 13.29 -4.80 15.51
CA VAL A 129 13.99 -5.62 16.51
C VAL A 129 13.86 -5.03 17.90
N GLY A 130 13.55 -5.87 18.89
CA GLY A 130 13.36 -5.48 20.29
C GLY A 130 12.03 -4.77 20.58
N GLN A 131 11.19 -4.55 19.57
CA GLN A 131 9.87 -3.95 19.72
C GLN A 131 8.76 -4.86 19.17
N ASP A 132 8.98 -5.54 18.04
CA ASP A 132 8.06 -6.57 17.55
C ASP A 132 8.14 -7.80 18.46
N PRO A 133 7.00 -8.40 18.84
CA PRO A 133 6.99 -9.59 19.70
C PRO A 133 7.39 -10.89 18.99
N GLY A 134 7.58 -10.86 17.67
CA GLY A 134 7.96 -12.00 16.84
C GLY A 134 7.96 -11.68 15.36
N PRO A 135 8.11 -12.70 14.48
CA PRO A 135 8.10 -12.51 13.04
C PRO A 135 6.70 -12.23 12.48
N TYR A 136 6.66 -11.44 11.38
CA TYR A 136 5.41 -11.03 10.74
C TYR A 136 5.41 -11.27 9.23
N HIS A 137 4.36 -11.94 8.71
CA HIS A 137 4.01 -11.80 7.31
C HIS A 137 3.42 -10.41 7.10
N THR A 138 4.07 -9.59 6.29
CA THR A 138 3.68 -8.19 6.04
C THR A 138 3.01 -7.96 4.69
N SER A 139 3.17 -8.91 3.77
CA SER A 139 2.54 -8.92 2.45
C SER A 139 1.53 -10.05 2.27
N PRO A 140 0.72 -10.42 3.28
CA PRO A 140 -0.27 -11.45 3.09
C PRO A 140 -1.52 -10.88 2.45
N PHE A 141 -1.98 -11.48 1.35
CA PHE A 141 -3.28 -11.23 0.75
C PHE A 141 -4.24 -12.24 1.34
N VAL A 142 -5.04 -11.78 2.29
CA VAL A 142 -5.91 -12.64 3.10
C VAL A 142 -7.29 -12.70 2.46
N ILE A 143 -7.71 -13.92 2.12
CA ILE A 143 -8.99 -14.19 1.47
C ILE A 143 -9.95 -14.80 2.48
N THR A 144 -11.15 -14.24 2.54
CA THR A 144 -12.30 -14.77 3.29
C THR A 144 -13.54 -14.66 2.42
N ARG A 145 -14.65 -15.25 2.84
CA ARG A 145 -15.92 -15.20 2.14
C ARG A 145 -17.05 -14.77 3.08
N ASP A 146 -17.90 -13.88 2.61
CA ASP A 146 -19.13 -13.49 3.32
C ASP A 146 -20.04 -14.72 3.44
N PRO A 147 -20.39 -15.17 4.67
CA PRO A 147 -21.21 -16.37 4.84
C PRO A 147 -22.66 -16.22 4.38
N GLU A 148 -23.15 -15.00 4.19
CA GLU A 148 -24.54 -14.72 3.75
C GLU A 148 -24.63 -14.59 2.23
N THR A 149 -23.70 -13.87 1.62
CA THR A 149 -23.75 -13.55 0.19
C THR A 149 -22.86 -14.46 -0.67
N GLY A 150 -21.87 -15.12 -0.05
CA GLY A 150 -20.86 -15.90 -0.76
C GLY A 150 -19.79 -15.07 -1.46
N VAL A 151 -19.85 -13.73 -1.39
CA VAL A 151 -18.89 -12.86 -2.06
C VAL A 151 -17.54 -12.93 -1.33
N PRO A 152 -16.41 -13.20 -2.04
CA PRO A 152 -15.10 -13.18 -1.44
C PRO A 152 -14.64 -11.75 -1.15
N ASN A 153 -13.71 -11.64 -0.19
CA ASN A 153 -12.92 -10.42 0.04
C ASN A 153 -11.45 -10.81 0.11
N MET A 154 -10.60 -10.04 -0.53
CA MET A 154 -9.16 -10.16 -0.44
C MET A 154 -8.56 -8.85 0.07
N GLY A 155 -7.95 -8.89 1.25
CA GLY A 155 -7.33 -7.70 1.86
C GLY A 155 -5.94 -7.99 2.42
N THR A 156 -5.10 -6.96 2.54
CA THR A 156 -3.80 -7.08 3.18
C THR A 156 -3.92 -6.78 4.67
N TYR A 157 -3.64 -7.77 5.52
CA TYR A 157 -3.66 -7.70 6.97
C TYR A 157 -2.38 -8.32 7.52
N ARG A 158 -1.67 -7.64 8.43
CA ARG A 158 -0.46 -8.21 9.02
C ARG A 158 -0.77 -9.47 9.82
N VAL A 159 0.11 -10.47 9.73
CA VAL A 159 -0.04 -11.76 10.39
C VAL A 159 1.18 -12.05 11.25
N GLN A 160 1.01 -12.06 12.57
CA GLN A 160 2.07 -12.42 13.52
C GLN A 160 2.19 -13.94 13.62
N VAL A 161 3.32 -14.51 13.23
CA VAL A 161 3.62 -15.92 13.47
C VAL A 161 3.92 -16.10 14.96
N LYS A 162 3.20 -17.02 15.61
CA LYS A 162 3.36 -17.30 17.05
C LYS A 162 4.00 -18.66 17.32
N THR A 163 3.59 -19.64 16.55
CA THR A 163 4.11 -21.01 16.58
C THR A 163 3.95 -21.64 15.20
N ALA A 164 4.47 -22.82 15.02
CA ALA A 164 4.29 -23.62 13.80
C ALA A 164 2.82 -23.70 13.32
N LYS A 165 1.83 -23.67 14.24
CA LYS A 165 0.41 -23.85 13.93
C LYS A 165 -0.47 -22.64 14.12
N ARG A 166 0.03 -21.56 14.73
CA ARG A 166 -0.80 -20.47 15.20
C ARG A 166 -0.26 -19.10 14.80
N ALA A 167 -1.15 -18.23 14.39
CA ALA A 167 -0.82 -16.84 14.07
C ALA A 167 -1.93 -15.89 14.57
N GLY A 168 -1.55 -14.64 14.87
CA GLY A 168 -2.48 -13.56 15.16
C GLY A 168 -2.70 -12.71 13.91
N ILE A 169 -3.94 -12.35 13.59
CA ILE A 169 -4.24 -11.48 12.46
C ILE A 169 -4.81 -10.17 12.98
N MET A 170 -4.12 -9.04 12.71
CA MET A 170 -4.62 -7.72 13.10
C MET A 170 -5.66 -7.24 12.09
N ILE A 171 -6.89 -7.06 12.56
CA ILE A 171 -8.02 -6.62 11.74
C ILE A 171 -8.68 -5.42 12.39
N GLY A 172 -8.74 -4.31 11.67
CA GLY A 172 -9.48 -3.13 12.13
C GLY A 172 -10.99 -3.33 12.08
N PRO A 173 -11.76 -2.67 12.95
CA PRO A 173 -13.20 -2.92 13.13
C PRO A 173 -14.05 -2.62 11.87
N ASN A 174 -13.60 -1.74 10.99
CA ASN A 174 -14.35 -1.37 9.77
C ASN A 174 -13.73 -2.02 8.50
N ARG A 175 -13.15 -3.21 8.64
CA ARG A 175 -12.60 -3.96 7.52
C ARG A 175 -13.57 -5.05 7.09
N HIS A 176 -13.63 -5.31 5.77
CA HIS A 176 -14.57 -6.29 5.21
C HIS A 176 -14.40 -7.68 5.84
N MET A 177 -13.16 -8.13 6.04
CA MET A 177 -12.88 -9.38 6.74
C MET A 177 -13.48 -9.42 8.16
N ASN A 178 -13.49 -8.28 8.90
CA ASN A 178 -14.10 -8.26 10.22
C ASN A 178 -15.61 -8.51 10.15
N PHE A 179 -16.30 -7.97 9.13
CA PHE A 179 -17.72 -8.25 8.93
C PHE A 179 -18.00 -9.73 8.68
N HIS A 180 -17.11 -10.43 7.94
CA HIS A 180 -17.24 -11.88 7.74
C HIS A 180 -17.04 -12.66 9.04
N ILE A 181 -16.06 -12.25 9.87
CA ILE A 181 -15.82 -12.85 11.19
C ILE A 181 -17.02 -12.63 12.09
N ASP A 182 -17.51 -11.39 12.21
CA ASP A 182 -18.65 -11.06 13.09
C ASP A 182 -19.91 -11.88 12.72
N LYS A 183 -20.18 -12.05 11.43
CA LYS A 183 -21.30 -12.87 10.92
C LYS A 183 -21.13 -14.35 11.27
N ASN A 184 -19.94 -14.90 11.06
CA ASN A 184 -19.63 -16.28 11.40
C ASN A 184 -19.72 -16.52 12.91
N GLU A 185 -19.16 -15.63 13.72
CA GLU A 185 -19.21 -15.72 15.18
C GLU A 185 -20.64 -15.61 15.72
N ALA A 186 -21.47 -14.74 15.14
CA ALA A 186 -22.89 -14.68 15.46
C ALA A 186 -23.63 -16.00 15.19
N ALA A 187 -23.14 -16.79 14.22
CA ALA A 187 -23.64 -18.12 13.90
C ALA A 187 -22.92 -19.25 14.68
N GLY A 188 -21.99 -18.92 15.59
CA GLY A 188 -21.19 -19.91 16.34
C GLY A 188 -20.19 -20.70 15.47
N LYS A 189 -19.73 -20.13 14.37
CA LYS A 189 -18.86 -20.79 13.38
C LYS A 189 -17.48 -20.15 13.33
N ASP A 190 -16.47 -20.97 13.03
CA ASP A 190 -15.15 -20.52 12.64
C ASP A 190 -15.20 -19.80 11.28
N THR A 191 -14.29 -18.87 11.03
CA THR A 191 -14.13 -18.24 9.71
C THR A 191 -13.00 -18.89 8.95
N GLU A 192 -13.29 -19.42 7.76
CA GLU A 192 -12.30 -19.97 6.85
C GLU A 192 -11.45 -18.85 6.25
N VAL A 193 -10.13 -19.09 6.17
CA VAL A 193 -9.15 -18.10 5.72
C VAL A 193 -8.11 -18.78 4.82
N ALA A 194 -7.76 -18.10 3.74
CA ALA A 194 -6.59 -18.40 2.94
C ALA A 194 -5.66 -17.19 2.90
N ILE A 195 -4.39 -17.37 3.26
CA ILE A 195 -3.35 -16.35 3.23
C ILE A 195 -2.46 -16.63 2.02
N VAL A 196 -2.33 -15.66 1.14
CA VAL A 196 -1.58 -15.80 -0.12
C VAL A 196 -0.36 -14.88 -0.07
N LEU A 197 0.81 -15.39 -0.42
CA LEU A 197 2.05 -14.64 -0.54
C LEU A 197 2.63 -14.83 -1.96
N GLY A 198 3.02 -13.74 -2.59
CA GLY A 198 3.65 -13.78 -3.91
C GLY A 198 2.68 -14.11 -5.05
N THR A 199 2.19 -13.10 -5.74
CA THR A 199 1.26 -13.24 -6.87
C THR A 199 1.65 -12.31 -8.01
N ASP A 200 0.87 -12.34 -9.08
CA ASP A 200 0.80 -11.26 -10.05
C ASP A 200 0.68 -9.89 -9.32
N PRO A 201 1.42 -8.86 -9.76
CA PRO A 201 1.47 -7.59 -9.03
C PRO A 201 0.11 -6.86 -8.97
N VAL A 202 -0.75 -7.03 -9.98
CA VAL A 202 -2.09 -6.39 -9.99
C VAL A 202 -2.96 -6.95 -8.87
N VAL A 203 -2.89 -8.26 -8.61
CA VAL A 203 -3.57 -8.90 -7.47
C VAL A 203 -3.10 -8.29 -6.15
N GLY A 204 -1.78 -8.08 -6.01
CA GLY A 204 -1.22 -7.41 -4.84
C GLY A 204 -1.70 -5.96 -4.68
N LEU A 205 -1.77 -5.19 -5.77
CA LEU A 205 -2.25 -3.80 -5.75
C LEU A 205 -3.75 -3.71 -5.40
N THR A 206 -4.57 -4.62 -5.88
CA THR A 206 -6.02 -4.63 -5.56
C THR A 206 -6.28 -4.99 -4.10
N SER A 207 -5.49 -5.89 -3.50
CA SER A 207 -5.64 -6.30 -2.09
C SER A 207 -5.44 -5.16 -1.07
N VAL A 208 -4.72 -4.10 -1.43
CA VAL A 208 -4.48 -2.93 -0.57
C VAL A 208 -5.37 -1.73 -0.90
N SER A 209 -6.17 -1.83 -1.95
CA SER A 209 -6.99 -0.72 -2.46
C SER A 209 -8.36 -0.68 -1.80
N PRO A 210 -8.94 0.51 -1.56
CA PRO A 210 -10.25 0.63 -0.93
C PRO A 210 -11.35 0.39 -1.98
N PHE A 211 -11.83 -0.84 -2.08
CA PHE A 211 -13.06 -1.16 -2.81
C PHE A 211 -14.28 -1.09 -1.89
N PRO A 212 -15.50 -0.85 -2.41
CA PRO A 212 -16.74 -0.98 -1.64
C PRO A 212 -16.96 -2.42 -1.12
N TYR A 213 -17.67 -2.56 0.01
CA TYR A 213 -18.07 -3.88 0.50
C TYR A 213 -18.89 -4.64 -0.54
N GLY A 214 -18.58 -5.92 -0.74
CA GLY A 214 -19.23 -6.76 -1.75
C GLY A 214 -18.60 -6.68 -3.15
N VAL A 215 -17.51 -5.93 -3.32
CA VAL A 215 -16.70 -5.99 -4.53
C VAL A 215 -15.61 -7.05 -4.34
N ASP A 216 -15.51 -7.98 -5.28
CA ASP A 216 -14.47 -8.99 -5.34
C ASP A 216 -13.18 -8.38 -5.93
N GLU A 217 -12.12 -8.31 -5.12
CA GLU A 217 -10.83 -7.74 -5.52
C GLU A 217 -10.15 -8.53 -6.63
N LEU A 218 -10.38 -9.86 -6.72
CA LEU A 218 -9.85 -10.67 -7.83
C LEU A 218 -10.56 -10.35 -9.15
N SER A 219 -11.85 -10.07 -9.11
CA SER A 219 -12.59 -9.59 -10.29
C SER A 219 -12.13 -8.21 -10.72
N ALA A 220 -11.86 -7.30 -9.76
CA ALA A 220 -11.28 -5.99 -10.04
C ALA A 220 -9.88 -6.10 -10.65
N ALA A 221 -9.04 -7.02 -10.14
CA ALA A 221 -7.74 -7.33 -10.71
C ALA A 221 -7.87 -7.84 -12.16
N GLY A 222 -8.83 -8.72 -12.44
CA GLY A 222 -9.14 -9.19 -13.78
C GLY A 222 -9.48 -8.03 -14.74
N GLY A 223 -10.28 -7.06 -14.29
CA GLY A 223 -10.59 -5.86 -15.05
C GLY A 223 -9.36 -5.01 -15.38
N ILE A 224 -8.48 -4.77 -14.40
CA ILE A 224 -7.21 -4.04 -14.59
C ILE A 224 -6.29 -4.79 -15.58
N ARG A 225 -6.16 -6.10 -15.44
CA ARG A 225 -5.35 -6.97 -16.31
C ARG A 225 -5.89 -7.05 -17.74
N GLY A 226 -7.21 -6.87 -17.90
CA GLY A 226 -7.92 -7.15 -19.15
C GLY A 226 -8.16 -8.64 -19.42
N GLU A 227 -7.93 -9.50 -18.43
CA GLU A 227 -8.16 -10.95 -18.48
C GLU A 227 -8.43 -11.51 -17.08
N ALA A 228 -9.13 -12.65 -17.02
CA ALA A 228 -9.46 -13.29 -15.76
C ALA A 228 -8.20 -13.73 -14.99
N VAL A 229 -8.24 -13.61 -13.65
CA VAL A 229 -7.27 -14.24 -12.75
C VAL A 229 -7.61 -15.72 -12.65
N ASP A 230 -6.65 -16.61 -12.93
CA ASP A 230 -6.83 -18.04 -12.71
C ASP A 230 -6.78 -18.36 -11.22
N VAL A 231 -7.78 -19.09 -10.73
CA VAL A 231 -7.89 -19.48 -9.33
C VAL A 231 -8.09 -20.98 -9.18
N VAL A 232 -7.57 -21.56 -8.10
CA VAL A 232 -7.77 -22.97 -7.72
C VAL A 232 -8.48 -23.05 -6.37
N LYS A 233 -9.16 -24.18 -6.13
CA LYS A 233 -9.73 -24.49 -4.82
C LYS A 233 -8.63 -24.79 -3.81
N CYS A 234 -8.77 -24.25 -2.62
CA CYS A 234 -8.00 -24.63 -1.46
C CYS A 234 -8.18 -26.13 -1.13
N LYS A 235 -7.25 -26.70 -0.35
CA LYS A 235 -7.25 -28.13 0.01
C LYS A 235 -8.14 -28.40 1.23
N THR A 236 -8.19 -27.47 2.20
CA THR A 236 -8.84 -27.71 3.51
C THR A 236 -9.93 -26.71 3.85
N VAL A 237 -10.08 -25.65 3.08
CA VAL A 237 -11.12 -24.61 3.25
C VAL A 237 -11.86 -24.38 1.93
N ASP A 238 -13.13 -23.96 1.99
CA ASP A 238 -13.94 -23.73 0.78
C ASP A 238 -13.72 -22.30 0.23
N LEU A 239 -12.46 -22.02 -0.15
CA LEU A 239 -12.03 -20.76 -0.73
C LEU A 239 -11.29 -21.00 -2.06
N LEU A 240 -11.22 -19.92 -2.85
CA LEU A 240 -10.46 -19.86 -4.11
C LEU A 240 -9.25 -18.96 -3.91
N VAL A 241 -8.09 -19.38 -4.43
CA VAL A 241 -6.83 -18.62 -4.36
C VAL A 241 -6.21 -18.50 -5.74
N PRO A 242 -5.42 -17.44 -6.02
CA PRO A 242 -4.68 -17.34 -7.28
C PRO A 242 -3.83 -18.58 -7.56
N ALA A 243 -4.07 -19.21 -8.70
CA ALA A 243 -3.43 -20.47 -9.08
C ALA A 243 -1.90 -20.37 -9.19
N THR A 244 -1.39 -19.16 -9.45
CA THR A 244 0.04 -18.86 -9.64
C THR A 244 0.71 -18.25 -8.42
N ALA A 245 0.06 -18.25 -7.25
CA ALA A 245 0.67 -17.80 -6.00
C ALA A 245 1.96 -18.58 -5.69
N GLU A 246 2.91 -17.94 -5.03
CA GLU A 246 4.14 -18.60 -4.58
C GLU A 246 3.86 -19.50 -3.37
N ILE A 247 3.08 -18.98 -2.40
CA ILE A 247 2.74 -19.64 -1.15
C ILE A 247 1.27 -19.38 -0.81
N VAL A 248 0.58 -20.42 -0.35
CA VAL A 248 -0.79 -20.35 0.19
C VAL A 248 -0.83 -21.05 1.54
N ILE A 249 -1.36 -20.36 2.56
CA ILE A 249 -1.54 -20.87 3.91
C ILE A 249 -3.03 -20.91 4.19
N GLU A 250 -3.59 -22.08 4.39
CA GLU A 250 -5.00 -22.31 4.65
C GLU A 250 -5.26 -22.58 6.13
N GLY A 251 -6.39 -22.14 6.64
CA GLY A 251 -6.76 -22.38 8.03
C GLY A 251 -8.04 -21.70 8.43
N LYS A 252 -8.24 -21.58 9.74
CA LYS A 252 -9.47 -21.04 10.31
C LYS A 252 -9.17 -20.05 11.43
N ILE A 253 -9.92 -18.95 11.47
CA ILE A 253 -10.05 -18.12 12.63
C ILE A 253 -11.09 -18.78 13.54
N ARG A 254 -10.67 -19.10 14.79
CA ARG A 254 -11.51 -19.77 15.77
C ARG A 254 -12.56 -18.82 16.33
N CYS A 255 -13.81 -19.27 16.32
CA CYS A 255 -14.96 -18.51 16.82
C CYS A 255 -14.73 -18.00 18.26
N GLY A 256 -14.77 -16.71 18.46
CA GLY A 256 -14.63 -16.06 19.75
C GLY A 256 -13.23 -16.12 20.39
N VAL A 257 -12.24 -16.76 19.74
CA VAL A 257 -10.89 -16.87 20.31
C VAL A 257 -10.03 -15.67 19.88
N ARG A 258 -9.43 -15.00 20.84
CA ARG A 258 -8.55 -13.85 20.68
C ARG A 258 -7.27 -14.04 21.48
N GLU A 259 -6.15 -13.58 20.93
CA GLU A 259 -4.84 -13.58 21.62
C GLU A 259 -4.13 -12.24 21.44
N ALA A 260 -3.21 -11.94 22.37
CA ALA A 260 -2.36 -10.76 22.26
C ALA A 260 -1.58 -10.77 20.95
N GLU A 261 -1.65 -9.71 20.16
CA GLU A 261 -0.93 -9.46 18.93
C GLU A 261 -0.37 -8.03 18.95
N GLY A 262 0.81 -7.83 18.38
CA GLY A 262 1.53 -6.55 18.44
C GLY A 262 2.25 -6.33 19.79
N PRO A 263 2.93 -5.19 19.93
CA PRO A 263 2.99 -4.02 19.03
C PRO A 263 3.67 -4.30 17.68
N PHE A 264 3.45 -3.41 16.70
CA PHE A 264 4.06 -3.52 15.38
C PHE A 264 4.27 -2.12 14.76
N GLY A 265 5.32 -1.96 13.92
CA GLY A 265 5.63 -0.70 13.26
C GLY A 265 4.55 -0.24 12.28
N GLU A 266 4.11 1.03 12.40
CA GLU A 266 2.98 1.57 11.65
C GLU A 266 3.38 2.69 10.69
N TYR A 267 2.51 2.96 9.73
CA TYR A 267 2.72 3.99 8.69
C TYR A 267 2.90 5.41 9.24
N ALA A 268 2.47 5.66 10.47
CA ALA A 268 2.70 6.94 11.16
C ALA A 268 4.14 7.10 11.67
N GLY A 269 4.95 6.05 11.58
CA GLY A 269 6.34 6.05 12.03
C GLY A 269 6.54 5.70 13.50
N TYR A 270 5.49 5.28 14.18
CA TYR A 270 5.50 4.85 15.56
C TYR A 270 5.05 3.40 15.67
N MET A 271 5.36 2.76 16.79
CA MET A 271 4.80 1.45 17.10
C MET A 271 3.29 1.59 17.39
N GLY A 272 2.49 0.80 16.73
CA GLY A 272 1.08 0.65 17.07
C GLY A 272 0.92 -0.09 18.39
N THR A 273 -0.17 0.17 19.10
CA THR A 273 -0.50 -0.60 20.30
C THR A 273 -0.88 -2.01 19.93
N GLY A 274 -0.38 -2.99 20.69
CA GLY A 274 -0.87 -4.35 20.61
C GLY A 274 -2.33 -4.46 21.09
N GLY A 275 -2.98 -5.56 20.80
CA GLY A 275 -4.35 -5.82 21.22
C GLY A 275 -4.69 -7.31 21.16
N ASN A 276 -5.89 -7.66 21.63
CA ASN A 276 -6.41 -9.01 21.47
C ASN A 276 -7.05 -9.13 20.08
N ASN A 277 -6.40 -9.88 19.21
CA ASN A 277 -6.79 -10.07 17.82
C ASN A 277 -7.20 -11.53 17.53
N PRO A 278 -7.94 -11.79 16.45
CA PRO A 278 -8.35 -13.13 16.07
C PRO A 278 -7.19 -14.10 15.96
N LEU A 279 -7.37 -15.29 16.52
CA LEU A 279 -6.43 -16.39 16.41
C LEU A 279 -6.71 -17.20 15.15
N PHE A 280 -5.70 -17.32 14.30
CA PHE A 280 -5.68 -18.16 13.12
C PHE A 280 -4.93 -19.47 13.42
N GLU A 281 -5.54 -20.59 13.06
CA GLU A 281 -4.93 -21.93 13.15
C GLU A 281 -4.76 -22.50 11.74
N VAL A 282 -3.51 -22.86 11.40
CA VAL A 282 -3.18 -23.41 10.08
C VAL A 282 -3.65 -24.87 9.96
N THR A 283 -4.19 -25.20 8.78
CA THR A 283 -4.63 -26.57 8.44
C THR A 283 -3.87 -27.17 7.26
N CYS A 284 -3.40 -26.31 6.34
CA CYS A 284 -2.64 -26.72 5.17
C CYS A 284 -1.73 -25.59 4.71
N ILE A 285 -0.57 -25.93 4.20
CA ILE A 285 0.32 -25.02 3.47
C ILE A 285 0.59 -25.63 2.11
N THR A 286 0.38 -24.84 1.06
CA THR A 286 0.80 -25.24 -0.30
C THR A 286 1.72 -24.18 -0.89
N HIS A 287 2.66 -24.58 -1.72
CA HIS A 287 3.54 -23.63 -2.38
C HIS A 287 4.08 -24.19 -3.70
N ARG A 288 4.62 -23.28 -4.52
CA ARG A 288 5.36 -23.64 -5.72
C ARG A 288 6.64 -24.36 -5.34
N LYS A 289 7.14 -25.19 -6.22
CA LYS A 289 8.51 -25.67 -6.11
C LYS A 289 9.47 -24.48 -6.12
N ASP A 290 10.40 -24.44 -5.15
CA ASP A 290 11.34 -23.33 -4.95
C ASP A 290 10.63 -21.96 -4.84
N PRO A 291 9.80 -21.71 -3.80
CA PRO A 291 8.97 -20.52 -3.70
C PRO A 291 9.80 -19.27 -3.44
N ILE A 292 9.28 -18.12 -3.85
CA ILE A 292 9.79 -16.80 -3.53
C ILE A 292 8.91 -16.19 -2.43
N TYR A 293 9.51 -15.79 -1.32
CA TYR A 293 8.79 -15.14 -0.23
C TYR A 293 8.66 -13.64 -0.48
N GLN A 294 7.43 -13.14 -0.63
CA GLN A 294 7.15 -11.72 -0.78
C GLN A 294 6.87 -11.09 0.58
N ALA A 295 7.51 -9.96 0.87
CA ALA A 295 7.28 -9.17 2.07
C ALA A 295 7.16 -7.66 1.76
N PHE A 296 6.57 -6.90 2.68
CA PHE A 296 6.53 -5.43 2.64
C PHE A 296 7.32 -4.84 3.80
N LEU A 297 8.10 -3.82 3.52
CA LEU A 297 8.64 -2.97 4.57
C LEU A 297 7.49 -2.17 5.20
N SER A 298 7.23 -2.37 6.49
CA SER A 298 6.23 -1.62 7.26
C SER A 298 6.86 -1.04 8.51
N GLN A 299 7.21 0.24 8.45
CA GLN A 299 7.93 0.99 9.49
C GLN A 299 7.71 2.49 9.30
N MET A 300 8.55 3.29 9.98
CA MET A 300 8.72 4.72 9.75
C MET A 300 8.79 5.05 8.25
N PRO A 301 8.01 6.01 7.75
CA PRO A 301 8.05 6.43 6.35
C PRO A 301 9.44 6.94 5.90
N PRO A 302 9.78 6.79 4.62
CA PRO A 302 9.04 6.07 3.61
C PRO A 302 9.09 4.56 3.84
N SER A 303 7.97 3.89 3.63
CA SER A 303 7.84 2.44 3.74
C SER A 303 6.98 1.90 2.59
N GLU A 304 7.18 0.66 2.19
CA GLU A 304 6.42 0.07 1.10
C GLU A 304 4.94 0.00 1.44
N SER A 305 4.59 -0.42 2.67
CA SER A 305 3.20 -0.52 3.12
C SER A 305 2.45 0.81 3.12
N SER A 306 3.16 1.95 3.24
CA SER A 306 2.58 3.28 3.08
C SER A 306 2.41 3.63 1.60
N CYS A 307 3.47 3.45 0.81
CA CYS A 307 3.51 3.89 -0.58
C CYS A 307 2.54 3.11 -1.46
N ILE A 308 2.40 1.80 -1.25
CA ILE A 308 1.47 0.96 -2.01
C ILE A 308 0.00 1.41 -1.86
N LYS A 309 -0.38 1.93 -0.69
CA LYS A 309 -1.74 2.44 -0.45
C LYS A 309 -2.00 3.77 -1.16
N SER A 310 -0.96 4.53 -1.47
CA SER A 310 -1.13 5.86 -2.07
C SER A 310 -1.83 5.79 -3.42
N LEU A 311 -1.50 4.78 -4.24
CA LEU A 311 -2.05 4.63 -5.58
C LEU A 311 -3.58 4.65 -5.59
N GLY A 312 -4.21 3.67 -4.96
CA GLY A 312 -5.68 3.58 -4.95
C GLY A 312 -6.35 4.80 -4.30
N ARG A 313 -5.74 5.38 -3.26
CA ARG A 313 -6.26 6.58 -2.58
C ARG A 313 -6.16 7.83 -3.43
N GLU A 314 -5.02 8.08 -4.06
CA GLU A 314 -4.84 9.20 -4.99
C GLU A 314 -5.86 9.10 -6.14
N MET A 315 -6.09 7.88 -6.67
CA MET A 315 -7.08 7.63 -7.71
C MET A 315 -8.48 8.02 -7.27
N GLU A 316 -8.91 7.57 -6.10
CA GLU A 316 -10.24 7.85 -5.57
C GLU A 316 -10.45 9.35 -5.31
N ILE A 317 -9.46 10.02 -4.71
CA ILE A 317 -9.51 11.47 -4.47
C ILE A 317 -9.63 12.22 -5.79
N ARG A 318 -8.77 11.91 -6.76
CA ARG A 318 -8.79 12.57 -8.08
C ARG A 318 -10.13 12.37 -8.79
N ARG A 319 -10.65 11.14 -8.78
CA ARG A 319 -11.95 10.81 -9.37
C ARG A 319 -13.08 11.61 -8.72
N HIS A 320 -13.12 11.64 -7.39
CA HIS A 320 -14.13 12.39 -6.65
C HIS A 320 -14.10 13.88 -6.98
N LEU A 321 -12.94 14.51 -6.88
CA LEU A 321 -12.79 15.94 -7.13
C LEU A 321 -13.05 16.31 -8.59
N ARG A 322 -12.60 15.49 -9.53
CA ARG A 322 -12.72 15.78 -10.96
C ARG A 322 -14.11 15.42 -11.54
N ASN A 323 -14.57 14.21 -11.25
CA ASN A 323 -15.77 13.68 -11.91
C ASN A 323 -17.06 14.02 -11.15
N HIS A 324 -17.05 13.99 -9.80
CA HIS A 324 -18.24 14.29 -9.01
C HIS A 324 -18.38 15.79 -8.70
N LEU A 325 -17.29 16.48 -8.39
CA LEU A 325 -17.30 17.92 -8.07
C LEU A 325 -16.98 18.83 -9.27
N ALA A 326 -16.66 18.25 -10.43
CA ALA A 326 -16.32 18.96 -11.67
C ALA A 326 -15.20 20.00 -11.49
N LEU A 327 -14.20 19.71 -10.64
CA LEU A 327 -13.06 20.59 -10.42
C LEU A 327 -11.96 20.31 -11.46
N PRO A 328 -11.25 21.35 -11.93
CA PRO A 328 -10.19 21.22 -12.95
C PRO A 328 -8.89 20.69 -12.35
N ILE A 329 -8.96 19.55 -11.68
CA ILE A 329 -7.83 18.89 -11.03
C ILE A 329 -6.86 18.37 -12.09
N ARG A 330 -5.57 18.65 -11.90
CA ARG A 330 -4.49 18.12 -12.72
C ARG A 330 -3.98 16.82 -12.11
N ASP A 331 -3.57 16.88 -10.84
CA ASP A 331 -3.01 15.73 -10.14
C ASP A 331 -3.24 15.84 -8.63
N VAL A 332 -3.07 14.76 -7.92
CA VAL A 332 -3.10 14.68 -6.47
C VAL A 332 -1.93 13.83 -5.97
N HIS A 333 -1.40 14.16 -4.79
CA HIS A 333 -0.26 13.45 -4.22
C HIS A 333 -0.38 13.31 -2.70
N LEU A 334 -0.29 12.08 -2.22
CA LEU A 334 -0.14 11.75 -0.80
C LEU A 334 1.34 11.55 -0.50
N THR A 335 1.94 12.44 0.26
CA THR A 335 3.39 12.43 0.46
C THR A 335 3.89 11.21 1.22
N GLU A 336 5.01 10.63 0.76
CA GLU A 336 5.64 9.48 1.43
C GLU A 336 5.97 9.76 2.90
N SER A 337 6.54 10.95 3.18
CA SER A 337 6.94 11.37 4.52
C SER A 337 5.79 11.41 5.53
N SER A 338 4.55 11.48 5.04
CA SER A 338 3.33 11.46 5.88
C SER A 338 2.63 10.10 5.91
N GLY A 339 3.33 9.03 5.52
CA GLY A 339 2.77 7.67 5.47
C GLY A 339 1.65 7.50 4.43
N ALA A 340 1.68 8.31 3.36
CA ALA A 340 0.63 8.37 2.34
C ALA A 340 -0.78 8.61 2.92
N ALA A 341 -0.86 9.42 3.97
CA ALA A 341 -2.12 9.74 4.66
C ALA A 341 -2.16 11.18 5.20
N GLY A 342 -1.14 11.60 5.97
CA GLY A 342 -1.17 12.85 6.75
C GLY A 342 -1.15 14.12 5.90
N ARG A 343 -0.45 14.13 4.76
CA ARG A 343 -0.35 15.29 3.86
C ARG A 343 -0.85 14.94 2.46
N LEU A 344 -1.83 15.71 2.00
CA LEU A 344 -2.37 15.67 0.65
C LEU A 344 -2.02 16.97 -0.08
N ILE A 345 -1.50 16.87 -1.29
CA ILE A 345 -1.25 17.99 -2.17
C ILE A 345 -2.12 17.85 -3.42
N ILE A 346 -2.80 18.92 -3.82
CA ILE A 346 -3.73 18.95 -4.95
C ILE A 346 -3.27 20.03 -5.93
N SER A 347 -3.03 19.65 -7.17
CA SER A 347 -2.75 20.55 -8.27
C SER A 347 -4.01 20.76 -9.10
N LEU A 348 -4.37 22.02 -9.36
CA LEU A 348 -5.52 22.35 -10.21
C LEU A 348 -5.24 23.55 -11.14
N LYS A 349 -5.90 23.56 -12.30
CA LYS A 349 -5.92 24.70 -13.20
C LYS A 349 -7.00 25.67 -12.74
N LYS A 350 -6.65 26.55 -11.79
CA LYS A 350 -7.60 27.46 -11.17
C LYS A 350 -8.31 28.36 -12.20
N GLN A 351 -9.64 28.39 -12.16
CA GLN A 351 -10.51 29.22 -12.99
C GLN A 351 -11.22 30.31 -12.18
N ASN A 352 -11.43 30.07 -10.88
CA ASN A 352 -12.00 31.04 -9.96
C ASN A 352 -11.49 30.85 -8.51
N ARG A 353 -11.69 31.86 -7.68
CA ARG A 353 -11.15 31.90 -6.31
C ARG A 353 -11.74 30.88 -5.32
N PHE A 354 -12.87 30.26 -5.64
CA PHE A 354 -13.56 29.32 -4.75
C PHE A 354 -13.12 27.86 -4.92
N GLN A 355 -12.46 27.54 -6.04
CA GLN A 355 -12.09 26.17 -6.38
C GLN A 355 -11.06 25.57 -5.42
N PRO A 356 -10.03 26.28 -4.90
CA PRO A 356 -9.10 25.70 -3.93
C PRO A 356 -9.81 25.21 -2.66
N LEU A 357 -10.64 26.08 -2.04
CA LEU A 357 -11.39 25.68 -0.85
C LEU A 357 -12.36 24.54 -1.15
N LYS A 358 -13.04 24.55 -2.31
CA LYS A 358 -13.92 23.47 -2.73
C LYS A 358 -13.17 22.14 -2.90
N ALA A 359 -11.92 22.18 -3.40
CA ALA A 359 -11.07 20.99 -3.52
C ALA A 359 -10.66 20.46 -2.13
N ILE A 360 -10.32 21.33 -1.19
CA ILE A 360 -10.00 20.95 0.20
C ILE A 360 -11.18 20.26 0.86
N LEU A 361 -12.36 20.90 0.86
CA LEU A 361 -13.57 20.34 1.48
C LEU A 361 -14.03 19.06 0.78
N GLY A 362 -13.93 19.01 -0.54
CA GLY A 362 -14.24 17.82 -1.32
C GLY A 362 -13.34 16.64 -0.99
N ALA A 363 -12.04 16.87 -0.83
CA ALA A 363 -11.12 15.79 -0.41
C ALA A 363 -11.45 15.30 1.01
N TRP A 364 -11.82 16.19 1.92
CA TRP A 364 -12.18 15.83 3.30
C TRP A 364 -13.54 15.12 3.42
N SER A 365 -14.43 15.25 2.44
CA SER A 365 -15.72 14.56 2.43
C SER A 365 -15.61 13.06 2.10
N LEU A 366 -14.45 12.62 1.57
CA LEU A 366 -14.19 11.20 1.39
C LEU A 366 -13.96 10.54 2.75
N GLY A 367 -14.60 9.40 2.99
CA GLY A 367 -14.54 8.68 4.27
C GLY A 367 -13.16 8.10 4.65
N PHE A 368 -12.09 8.55 4.01
CA PHE A 368 -10.73 8.17 4.34
C PHE A 368 -10.16 9.17 5.35
N ALA A 369 -9.53 8.67 6.39
CA ALA A 369 -8.76 9.48 7.34
C ALA A 369 -7.45 9.97 6.68
N ILE A 370 -7.55 10.91 5.72
CA ILE A 370 -6.42 11.47 4.97
C ILE A 370 -6.43 13.00 4.99
N GLY A 371 -5.27 13.59 4.70
CA GLY A 371 -5.16 15.03 4.51
C GLY A 371 -5.35 15.83 5.79
N LYS A 372 -4.69 15.44 6.89
CA LYS A 372 -4.57 16.29 8.08
C LYS A 372 -4.06 17.67 7.69
N THR A 373 -3.10 17.70 6.75
CA THR A 373 -2.69 18.89 6.03
C THR A 373 -3.03 18.69 4.55
N THR A 374 -3.89 19.56 4.00
CA THR A 374 -4.24 19.55 2.58
C THR A 374 -3.80 20.87 1.95
N ILE A 375 -2.93 20.80 0.94
CA ILE A 375 -2.37 21.96 0.25
C ILE A 375 -2.88 21.97 -1.18
N VAL A 376 -3.38 23.09 -1.65
CA VAL A 376 -3.81 23.29 -3.03
C VAL A 376 -2.89 24.27 -3.72
N VAL A 377 -2.36 23.89 -4.89
CA VAL A 377 -1.44 24.68 -5.70
C VAL A 377 -1.93 24.81 -7.14
N ASP A 378 -1.40 25.79 -7.88
CA ASP A 378 -1.66 25.89 -9.31
C ASP A 378 -0.98 24.76 -10.11
N ASP A 379 -1.39 24.58 -11.36
CA ASP A 379 -0.92 23.52 -12.27
C ASP A 379 0.51 23.74 -12.83
N ASP A 380 1.16 24.83 -12.46
CA ASP A 380 2.58 25.10 -12.75
C ASP A 380 3.54 24.62 -11.64
N ILE A 381 3.01 24.05 -10.55
CA ILE A 381 3.78 23.48 -9.45
C ILE A 381 3.83 21.96 -9.57
N ASP A 382 5.05 21.41 -9.59
CA ASP A 382 5.23 19.98 -9.43
C ASP A 382 4.95 19.59 -7.97
N ILE A 383 3.82 18.91 -7.75
CA ILE A 383 3.39 18.51 -6.41
C ILE A 383 4.19 17.35 -5.81
N ARG A 384 5.09 16.74 -6.58
CA ARG A 384 6.00 15.69 -6.11
C ARG A 384 7.37 16.22 -5.75
N ASP A 385 7.72 17.42 -6.20
CA ASP A 385 8.90 18.13 -5.76
C ASP A 385 8.57 19.01 -4.55
N SER A 386 9.08 18.61 -3.38
CA SER A 386 8.85 19.34 -2.12
C SER A 386 9.37 20.77 -2.17
N PHE A 387 10.44 21.05 -2.92
CA PHE A 387 10.97 22.40 -3.10
C PHE A 387 9.91 23.34 -3.70
N TRP A 388 9.26 22.94 -4.78
CA TRP A 388 8.23 23.76 -5.43
C TRP A 388 6.98 23.95 -4.57
N VAL A 389 6.59 22.93 -3.82
CA VAL A 389 5.45 23.01 -2.89
C VAL A 389 5.76 23.99 -1.74
N GLU A 390 6.94 23.89 -1.13
CA GLU A 390 7.39 24.80 -0.07
C GLU A 390 7.55 26.22 -0.58
N TRP A 391 8.07 26.39 -1.79
CA TRP A 391 8.15 27.70 -2.44
C TRP A 391 6.75 28.32 -2.66
N ALA A 392 5.78 27.53 -3.11
CA ALA A 392 4.40 28.00 -3.29
C ALA A 392 3.77 28.42 -1.95
N LEU A 393 3.99 27.66 -0.88
CA LEU A 393 3.56 28.01 0.47
C LEU A 393 4.17 29.34 0.94
N ALA A 394 5.45 29.57 0.65
CA ALA A 394 6.15 30.78 1.06
C ALA A 394 5.69 32.05 0.30
N PHE A 395 5.37 31.92 -1.00
CA PHE A 395 5.20 33.10 -1.87
C PHE A 395 3.81 33.23 -2.51
N ARG A 396 2.91 32.26 -2.34
CA ARG A 396 1.55 32.32 -2.88
C ARG A 396 0.46 32.27 -1.80
N MET A 397 0.82 32.01 -0.55
CA MET A 397 -0.12 31.96 0.58
C MET A 397 -0.07 33.25 1.42
N GLN A 398 -1.25 33.74 1.79
CA GLN A 398 -1.43 34.75 2.85
C GLN A 398 -2.13 34.09 4.04
N PRO A 399 -1.43 33.84 5.17
CA PRO A 399 -1.93 32.96 6.23
C PRO A 399 -3.32 33.31 6.76
N ALA A 400 -3.64 34.58 6.90
CA ALA A 400 -4.94 35.02 7.42
C ALA A 400 -6.11 34.68 6.52
N GLU A 401 -5.88 34.60 5.19
CA GLU A 401 -6.93 34.43 4.18
C GLU A 401 -6.97 32.97 3.66
N ASP A 402 -5.82 32.30 3.63
CA ASP A 402 -5.61 31.07 2.88
C ASP A 402 -5.51 29.83 3.75
N ILE A 403 -5.47 29.98 5.08
CA ILE A 403 -5.43 28.86 6.01
C ILE A 403 -6.83 28.62 6.58
N HIS A 404 -7.35 27.42 6.34
CA HIS A 404 -8.64 26.96 6.83
C HIS A 404 -8.46 25.82 7.84
N ILE A 405 -8.85 26.05 9.10
CA ILE A 405 -8.78 25.04 10.15
C ILE A 405 -10.17 24.50 10.39
N GLN A 406 -10.34 23.19 10.15
CA GLN A 406 -11.56 22.46 10.48
C GLN A 406 -11.35 21.68 11.77
N LYS A 407 -12.11 22.05 12.81
CA LYS A 407 -12.15 21.33 14.10
C LYS A 407 -13.17 20.19 14.03
N ASN A 408 -13.03 19.24 14.95
CA ASN A 408 -13.97 18.12 15.12
C ASN A 408 -14.14 17.28 13.84
N THR A 409 -13.01 16.84 13.29
CA THR A 409 -12.98 15.94 12.13
C THR A 409 -12.70 14.50 12.56
N ASP A 410 -12.94 13.57 11.63
CA ASP A 410 -12.53 12.19 11.80
C ASP A 410 -11.04 12.08 12.09
N PRO A 411 -10.64 11.19 13.02
CA PRO A 411 -9.24 10.99 13.34
C PRO A 411 -8.50 10.34 12.18
N ILE A 412 -7.21 10.66 12.03
CA ILE A 412 -6.29 9.80 11.27
C ILE A 412 -5.87 8.66 12.20
N THR A 413 -6.27 7.46 11.85
CA THR A 413 -5.94 6.26 12.64
C THR A 413 -4.43 6.19 12.87
N LEU A 414 -3.99 5.92 14.09
CA LEU A 414 -2.59 5.82 14.51
C LEU A 414 -1.80 7.14 14.49
N ASP A 415 -2.47 8.28 14.41
CA ASP A 415 -1.82 9.59 14.61
C ASP A 415 -1.62 9.87 16.11
N PRO A 416 -0.39 9.82 16.63
CA PRO A 416 -0.13 9.99 18.05
C PRO A 416 -0.30 11.42 18.56
N SER A 417 -0.44 12.40 17.67
CA SER A 417 -0.64 13.80 18.04
C SER A 417 -2.10 14.11 18.43
N GLN A 418 -2.99 13.15 18.32
CA GLN A 418 -4.38 13.31 18.74
C GLN A 418 -4.46 13.38 20.24
N PRO A 419 -5.32 14.27 20.81
CA PRO A 419 -5.45 14.41 22.25
C PRO A 419 -5.97 13.11 22.90
N LEU A 420 -5.33 12.73 23.99
CA LEU A 420 -5.82 11.67 24.88
C LEU A 420 -6.96 12.24 25.75
N ARG A 421 -8.04 11.51 25.91
CA ARG A 421 -9.03 11.82 26.95
C ARG A 421 -8.62 11.14 28.25
N ASP A 422 -8.51 11.91 29.33
CA ASP A 422 -8.16 11.43 30.68
C ASP A 422 -6.84 10.63 30.73
N GLY A 423 -5.85 11.01 29.89
CA GLY A 423 -4.56 10.33 29.83
C GLY A 423 -4.61 8.90 29.28
N LYS A 424 -5.76 8.46 28.78
CA LYS A 424 -5.94 7.13 28.17
C LYS A 424 -6.16 7.24 26.66
N SER A 425 -5.60 6.31 25.91
CA SER A 425 -5.96 6.13 24.51
C SER A 425 -7.44 5.76 24.44
N VAL A 426 -8.25 6.62 23.84
CA VAL A 426 -9.67 6.34 23.57
C VAL A 426 -9.78 5.53 22.29
N SER A 427 -10.86 4.74 22.20
CA SER A 427 -11.22 4.07 20.97
C SER A 427 -11.10 5.02 19.76
N PRO A 428 -10.57 4.60 18.62
CA PRO A 428 -10.48 5.41 17.41
C PRO A 428 -11.80 6.13 17.04
N TYR A 429 -12.93 5.57 17.42
CA TYR A 429 -14.26 6.15 17.17
C TYR A 429 -14.65 7.29 18.12
N GLN A 430 -13.89 7.48 19.19
CA GLN A 430 -14.14 8.53 20.18
C GLN A 430 -13.08 9.66 20.10
N GLN A 431 -12.06 9.48 19.27
CA GLN A 431 -11.04 10.49 19.05
C GLN A 431 -11.58 11.55 18.11
N VAL A 432 -11.22 12.78 18.37
CA VAL A 432 -11.55 13.94 17.54
C VAL A 432 -10.25 14.55 17.09
N SER A 433 -10.12 14.77 15.78
CA SER A 433 -8.98 15.43 15.17
C SER A 433 -9.32 16.82 14.65
N SER A 434 -8.36 17.48 14.09
CA SER A 434 -8.55 18.69 13.28
C SER A 434 -7.74 18.59 12.00
N ARG A 435 -8.15 19.33 10.99
CA ARG A 435 -7.47 19.39 9.69
C ARG A 435 -7.15 20.82 9.34
N VAL A 436 -6.07 21.02 8.59
CA VAL A 436 -5.72 22.30 8.00
C VAL A 436 -5.72 22.18 6.48
N GLY A 437 -6.44 23.10 5.82
CA GLY A 437 -6.42 23.30 4.38
C GLY A 437 -5.70 24.59 4.05
N ILE A 438 -4.87 24.60 3.04
CA ILE A 438 -4.05 25.73 2.64
C ILE A 438 -4.23 26.00 1.14
N ASP A 439 -4.65 27.21 0.79
CA ASP A 439 -4.68 27.69 -0.58
C ASP A 439 -3.35 28.39 -0.92
N ALA A 440 -2.43 27.65 -1.54
CA ALA A 440 -1.17 28.16 -2.05
C ALA A 440 -1.22 28.41 -3.57
N THR A 441 -2.37 28.87 -4.10
CA THR A 441 -2.52 29.28 -5.50
C THR A 441 -2.32 30.79 -5.66
N ARG A 442 -2.02 31.24 -6.87
CA ARG A 442 -1.95 32.68 -7.20
C ARG A 442 -3.30 33.36 -6.98
N LYS A 443 -3.30 34.54 -6.36
CA LYS A 443 -4.52 35.32 -6.06
C LYS A 443 -4.88 36.33 -7.16
N HIS A 444 -3.89 36.81 -7.88
CA HIS A 444 -3.95 37.77 -8.97
C HIS A 444 -2.82 37.47 -9.96
N PRO A 445 -2.67 38.19 -11.07
CA PRO A 445 -1.48 38.11 -11.92
C PRO A 445 -0.21 38.42 -11.14
N TYR A 446 0.76 37.47 -11.16
CA TYR A 446 2.06 37.64 -10.52
C TYR A 446 3.10 38.04 -11.55
N PRO A 447 4.23 38.65 -11.15
CA PRO A 447 5.38 38.85 -12.02
C PRO A 447 5.89 37.54 -12.61
N ALA A 448 6.64 37.60 -13.70
CA ALA A 448 7.29 36.42 -14.27
C ALA A 448 8.28 35.82 -13.27
N LEU A 449 8.42 34.49 -13.34
CA LEU A 449 9.44 33.80 -12.54
C LEU A 449 10.84 34.23 -12.99
N ALA A 450 11.73 34.49 -12.01
CA ALA A 450 13.12 34.86 -12.24
C ALA A 450 13.98 33.62 -12.55
N VAL A 451 13.66 32.94 -13.64
CA VAL A 451 14.38 31.75 -14.15
C VAL A 451 14.69 31.95 -15.63
N PRO A 452 15.78 31.34 -16.16
CA PRO A 452 16.02 31.35 -17.61
C PRO A 452 14.85 30.74 -18.36
N PRO A 453 14.63 31.14 -19.63
CA PRO A 453 13.62 30.53 -20.48
C PRO A 453 13.81 29.01 -20.57
N THR A 454 12.72 28.25 -20.57
CA THR A 454 12.74 26.76 -20.64
C THR A 454 13.58 26.25 -21.83
N LYS A 455 13.51 26.92 -22.99
CA LYS A 455 14.33 26.56 -24.15
C LYS A 455 15.83 26.60 -23.87
N ASP A 456 16.28 27.56 -23.04
CA ASP A 456 17.70 27.71 -22.72
C ASP A 456 18.12 26.70 -21.65
N LEU A 457 17.25 26.42 -20.67
CA LEU A 457 17.46 25.36 -19.70
C LEU A 457 17.57 23.99 -20.37
N ASN A 458 16.66 23.67 -21.31
CA ASN A 458 16.71 22.42 -22.07
C ASN A 458 18.00 22.28 -22.88
N LYS A 459 18.42 23.35 -23.57
CA LYS A 459 19.65 23.36 -24.33
C LYS A 459 20.89 23.14 -23.46
N VAL A 460 20.90 23.67 -22.25
CA VAL A 460 21.97 23.42 -21.28
C VAL A 460 21.90 21.97 -20.78
N ALA A 461 20.70 21.44 -20.53
CA ALA A 461 20.53 20.06 -20.09
C ALA A 461 21.04 19.04 -21.13
N GLU A 462 20.78 19.27 -22.42
CA GLU A 462 21.28 18.42 -23.53
C GLU A 462 22.82 18.39 -23.61
N GLN A 463 23.49 19.41 -23.10
CA GLN A 463 24.94 19.57 -23.14
C GLN A 463 25.59 19.48 -21.76
N TRP A 464 24.90 18.97 -20.75
CA TRP A 464 25.31 19.03 -19.34
C TRP A 464 26.70 18.44 -19.08
N GLU A 465 27.05 17.35 -19.74
CA GLU A 465 28.36 16.71 -19.60
C GLU A 465 29.51 17.62 -20.02
N HIS A 466 29.27 18.54 -20.99
CA HIS A 466 30.28 19.50 -21.45
C HIS A 466 30.73 20.47 -20.35
N TYR A 467 29.87 20.73 -19.36
CA TYR A 467 30.20 21.64 -18.24
C TYR A 467 31.04 20.98 -17.13
N GLY A 468 31.26 19.65 -17.18
CA GLY A 468 32.11 18.94 -16.25
C GLY A 468 31.62 18.92 -14.79
N ILE A 469 30.37 19.32 -14.54
CA ILE A 469 29.76 19.32 -13.20
C ILE A 469 29.30 17.91 -12.86
N LYS A 470 29.98 17.26 -11.90
CA LYS A 470 29.72 15.88 -11.49
C LYS A 470 28.62 15.81 -10.43
N GLY A 471 27.91 14.68 -10.39
CA GLY A 471 26.95 14.38 -9.32
C GLY A 471 25.57 15.02 -9.46
N VAL A 472 25.33 15.76 -10.55
CA VAL A 472 24.03 16.33 -10.85
C VAL A 472 23.37 15.50 -11.95
N LYS A 473 22.16 15.01 -11.68
CA LYS A 473 21.27 14.44 -12.68
C LYS A 473 20.18 15.47 -12.96
N LEU A 474 20.17 16.01 -14.14
CA LEU A 474 19.13 16.96 -14.57
C LEU A 474 17.79 16.23 -14.75
N PRO A 475 16.67 16.92 -14.49
CA PRO A 475 15.33 16.37 -14.64
C PRO A 475 15.00 15.97 -16.07
#